data_bccc52b2b47f95af5a78428025b4ce78
#
_entry.id   bccc52b2b47f95af5a78428025b4ce78
#
_cell.length_a   1.000
_cell.length_b   1.000
_cell.length_c   1.000
_cell.angle_alpha   90.00
_cell.angle_beta   90.00
_cell.angle_gamma   90.00
#
_symmetry.space_group_name_H-M   'P 1'
#
loop_
_entity.id
_entity.type
_entity.pdbx_description
1 polymer ?
#
loop_
_entity_poly.entity_id
_entity_poly.type
_entity_poly.pdbx_seq_one_letter_code
_entity_poly.pdbx_strand_id
1 'polypeptide(L)'
;MISDEILKSINNIPAFPAAALKVMKLIDDPDFSIADVVDVVQYDQAIAANILRICNSAYFGLRYKVETVRDAVMRLGQENVIRAVQAAGVSRFYKSKKGYGLDATKLWEHSVGVALMSQILSRRFYNCDDARLYTTALLHDIGKVVMGEFVDQSFLKIYDLVSTRGVSFLEAEEEVIGISHADLGGKIATQWNFPADMRDAIMYHHRPDLMPNGGSDNAWLVYLADQACIMMGIGLGNDGLAYKGLSEAIVKFKLRQRDFEECIMVMLNDLGRAKELLGIV
;
A
#
# COMPACT_ATOMS: atom_id res chain seq x y z
N MET A 1 27.55 10.17 0.82
CA MET A 1 26.84 9.94 -0.47
C MET A 1 25.34 10.11 -0.24
N ILE A 2 24.54 10.38 -1.27
CA ILE A 2 23.07 10.59 -1.15
C ILE A 2 22.42 9.41 -0.41
N SER A 3 22.82 8.16 -0.74
CA SER A 3 22.34 6.96 -0.06
C SER A 3 22.53 6.96 1.47
N ASP A 4 23.64 7.50 1.98
CA ASP A 4 23.89 7.55 3.42
C ASP A 4 22.97 8.57 4.13
N GLU A 5 22.62 9.66 3.46
CA GLU A 5 21.67 10.66 3.97
C GLU A 5 20.28 10.08 4.02
N ILE A 6 19.87 9.36 2.96
CA ILE A 6 18.59 8.65 2.90
C ILE A 6 18.51 7.60 4.01
N LEU A 7 19.55 6.77 4.18
CA LEU A 7 19.58 5.76 5.24
C LEU A 7 19.52 6.37 6.64
N LYS A 8 20.13 7.54 6.84
CA LYS A 8 19.98 8.28 8.11
C LYS A 8 18.55 8.83 8.29
N SER A 9 17.89 9.23 7.21
CA SER A 9 16.51 9.75 7.28
C SER A 9 15.49 8.70 7.69
N ILE A 10 15.78 7.40 7.50
CA ILE A 10 14.93 6.30 8.00
C ILE A 10 14.73 6.42 9.52
N ASN A 11 15.77 6.81 10.26
CA ASN A 11 15.68 6.97 11.72
C ASN A 11 14.69 8.07 12.15
N ASN A 12 14.37 8.99 11.26
CA ASN A 12 13.42 10.08 11.51
C ASN A 12 11.98 9.73 11.10
N ILE A 13 11.75 8.56 10.49
CA ILE A 13 10.41 8.12 10.16
C ILE A 13 9.67 7.76 11.45
N PRO A 14 8.47 8.31 11.68
CA PRO A 14 7.68 7.95 12.84
C PRO A 14 7.47 6.43 12.93
N ALA A 15 7.47 5.89 14.15
CA ALA A 15 7.11 4.50 14.36
C ALA A 15 5.72 4.21 13.79
N PHE A 16 5.53 2.99 13.29
CA PHE A 16 4.20 2.56 12.86
C PHE A 16 3.20 2.60 14.03
N PRO A 17 1.94 3.03 13.83
CA PRO A 17 0.98 3.19 14.93
C PRO A 17 0.81 1.92 15.75
N ALA A 18 0.99 2.04 17.06
CA ALA A 18 0.89 0.90 17.97
C ALA A 18 -0.48 0.21 17.90
N ALA A 19 -1.56 0.98 17.76
CA ALA A 19 -2.90 0.44 17.62
C ALA A 19 -3.07 -0.35 16.31
N ALA A 20 -2.57 0.17 15.18
CA ALA A 20 -2.61 -0.54 13.91
C ALA A 20 -1.78 -1.84 13.95
N LEU A 21 -0.58 -1.81 14.57
CA LEU A 21 0.23 -3.02 14.79
C LEU A 21 -0.49 -4.05 15.67
N LYS A 22 -1.17 -3.61 16.71
CA LYS A 22 -1.93 -4.52 17.58
C LYS A 22 -3.10 -5.15 16.83
N VAL A 23 -3.85 -4.37 16.04
CA VAL A 23 -4.93 -4.89 15.22
C VAL A 23 -4.40 -5.91 14.20
N MET A 24 -3.26 -5.63 13.55
CA MET A 24 -2.63 -6.59 12.64
C MET A 24 -2.27 -7.92 13.32
N LYS A 25 -1.82 -7.87 14.57
CA LYS A 25 -1.53 -9.10 15.34
C LYS A 25 -2.79 -9.83 15.79
N LEU A 26 -3.85 -9.08 16.14
CA LEU A 26 -5.13 -9.70 16.54
C LEU A 26 -5.77 -10.49 15.40
N ILE A 27 -5.75 -9.96 14.17
CA ILE A 27 -6.34 -10.65 13.01
C ILE A 27 -5.61 -11.93 12.61
N ASP A 28 -4.40 -12.17 13.14
CA ASP A 28 -3.66 -13.42 12.95
C ASP A 28 -4.14 -14.54 13.90
N ASP A 29 -4.90 -14.18 14.95
CA ASP A 29 -5.49 -15.13 15.89
C ASP A 29 -6.85 -15.59 15.35
N PRO A 30 -7.05 -16.90 15.05
CA PRO A 30 -8.32 -17.40 14.54
C PRO A 30 -9.51 -17.15 15.49
N ASP A 31 -9.23 -17.01 16.78
CA ASP A 31 -10.25 -16.82 17.83
C ASP A 31 -10.49 -15.34 18.17
N PHE A 32 -9.87 -14.39 17.45
CA PHE A 32 -10.05 -12.97 17.74
C PHE A 32 -11.50 -12.53 17.55
N SER A 33 -11.91 -11.60 18.38
CA SER A 33 -13.23 -10.97 18.29
C SER A 33 -13.11 -9.52 17.83
N ILE A 34 -14.17 -9.03 17.21
CA ILE A 34 -14.22 -7.60 16.85
C ILE A 34 -14.19 -6.69 18.08
N ALA A 35 -14.60 -7.20 19.26
CA ALA A 35 -14.50 -6.47 20.52
C ALA A 35 -13.03 -6.18 20.88
N ASP A 36 -12.11 -7.11 20.60
CA ASP A 36 -10.67 -6.90 20.83
C ASP A 36 -10.13 -5.78 19.96
N VAL A 37 -10.60 -5.66 18.71
CA VAL A 37 -10.25 -4.54 17.82
C VAL A 37 -10.79 -3.22 18.38
N VAL A 38 -12.05 -3.18 18.86
CA VAL A 38 -12.63 -1.99 19.49
C VAL A 38 -11.80 -1.57 20.70
N ASP A 39 -11.43 -2.53 21.56
CA ASP A 39 -10.65 -2.24 22.77
C ASP A 39 -9.25 -1.69 22.47
N VAL A 40 -8.63 -2.10 21.37
CA VAL A 40 -7.36 -1.51 20.92
C VAL A 40 -7.56 -0.11 20.36
N VAL A 41 -8.54 0.07 19.47
CA VAL A 41 -8.73 1.28 18.68
C VAL A 41 -9.28 2.44 19.48
N GLN A 42 -10.15 2.19 20.49
CA GLN A 42 -10.74 3.25 21.32
C GLN A 42 -9.71 4.11 22.06
N TYR A 43 -8.49 3.59 22.28
CA TYR A 43 -7.39 4.33 22.92
C TYR A 43 -6.52 5.11 21.94
N ASP A 44 -6.70 4.95 20.63
CA ASP A 44 -6.02 5.76 19.62
C ASP A 44 -6.99 6.80 19.05
N GLN A 45 -6.92 8.02 19.56
CA GLN A 45 -7.83 9.12 19.20
C GLN A 45 -7.86 9.39 17.69
N ALA A 46 -6.70 9.30 17.01
CA ALA A 46 -6.62 9.60 15.58
C ALA A 46 -7.31 8.52 14.74
N ILE A 47 -7.10 7.24 15.08
CA ILE A 47 -7.74 6.11 14.40
C ILE A 47 -9.25 6.12 14.72
N ALA A 48 -9.63 6.28 16.00
CA ALA A 48 -11.03 6.34 16.41
C ALA A 48 -11.79 7.47 15.68
N ALA A 49 -11.23 8.67 15.66
CA ALA A 49 -11.84 9.81 14.95
C ALA A 49 -11.97 9.54 13.44
N ASN A 50 -10.98 8.89 12.82
CA ASN A 50 -11.03 8.55 11.40
C ASN A 50 -12.13 7.50 11.10
N ILE A 51 -12.25 6.47 11.93
CA ILE A 51 -13.32 5.46 11.80
C ILE A 51 -14.71 6.13 11.93
N LEU A 52 -14.90 7.01 12.93
CA LEU A 52 -16.15 7.73 13.11
C LEU A 52 -16.44 8.65 11.91
N ARG A 53 -15.43 9.32 11.38
CA ARG A 53 -15.56 10.16 10.17
C ARG A 53 -16.00 9.32 8.97
N ILE A 54 -15.37 8.18 8.75
CA ILE A 54 -15.72 7.23 7.68
C ILE A 54 -17.18 6.79 7.84
N CYS A 55 -17.54 6.31 9.02
CA CYS A 55 -18.89 5.83 9.31
C CYS A 55 -19.98 6.90 9.11
N ASN A 56 -19.67 8.15 9.43
CA ASN A 56 -20.57 9.29 9.29
C ASN A 56 -20.49 9.99 7.92
N SER A 57 -19.75 9.43 6.95
CA SER A 57 -19.70 9.99 5.60
C SER A 57 -21.05 9.83 4.88
N ALA A 58 -21.27 10.65 3.85
CA ALA A 58 -22.47 10.57 3.02
C ALA A 58 -22.67 9.19 2.37
N TYR A 59 -21.57 8.45 2.16
CA TYR A 59 -21.58 7.11 1.60
C TYR A 59 -22.50 6.13 2.36
N PHE A 60 -22.47 6.16 3.71
CA PHE A 60 -23.32 5.26 4.50
C PHE A 60 -24.75 5.77 4.67
N GLY A 61 -25.03 7.03 4.31
CA GLY A 61 -26.38 7.62 4.33
C GLY A 61 -27.12 7.42 5.66
N LEU A 62 -26.40 7.42 6.77
CA LEU A 62 -26.98 7.10 8.08
C LEU A 62 -27.94 8.21 8.53
N ARG A 63 -29.12 7.80 8.97
CA ARG A 63 -30.13 8.72 9.49
C ARG A 63 -29.70 9.41 10.79
N TYR A 64 -28.86 8.73 11.58
CA TYR A 64 -28.35 9.23 12.86
C TYR A 64 -26.83 9.12 12.86
N LYS A 65 -26.18 10.11 13.48
CA LYS A 65 -24.75 10.16 13.62
C LYS A 65 -24.25 9.03 14.54
N VAL A 66 -23.14 8.39 14.16
CA VAL A 66 -22.45 7.39 14.96
C VAL A 66 -21.41 8.11 15.82
N GLU A 67 -21.44 7.87 17.12
CA GLU A 67 -20.60 8.59 18.10
C GLU A 67 -19.56 7.70 18.77
N THR A 68 -19.72 6.38 18.69
CA THR A 68 -18.77 5.44 19.30
C THR A 68 -18.13 4.50 18.28
N VAL A 69 -16.90 4.06 18.57
CA VAL A 69 -16.21 3.06 17.74
C VAL A 69 -17.00 1.75 17.69
N ARG A 70 -17.63 1.35 18.80
CA ARG A 70 -18.47 0.16 18.87
C ARG A 70 -19.66 0.24 17.91
N ASP A 71 -20.36 1.37 17.87
CA ASP A 71 -21.48 1.57 16.94
C ASP A 71 -21.00 1.61 15.48
N ALA A 72 -19.82 2.21 15.24
CA ALA A 72 -19.21 2.20 13.93
C ALA A 72 -18.94 0.76 13.45
N VAL A 73 -18.39 -0.09 14.30
CA VAL A 73 -18.14 -1.50 14.02
C VAL A 73 -19.40 -2.26 13.65
N MET A 74 -20.49 -2.07 14.41
CA MET A 74 -21.76 -2.73 14.11
C MET A 74 -22.35 -2.33 12.76
N ARG A 75 -22.03 -1.14 12.26
CA ARG A 75 -22.57 -0.61 11.00
C ARG A 75 -21.66 -0.89 9.80
N LEU A 76 -20.36 -0.74 9.98
CA LEU A 76 -19.36 -0.97 8.93
C LEU A 76 -19.09 -2.45 8.68
N GLY A 77 -19.30 -3.27 9.71
CA GLY A 77 -18.83 -4.65 9.74
C GLY A 77 -17.33 -4.77 10.04
N GLN A 78 -16.92 -5.94 10.47
CA GLN A 78 -15.57 -6.24 10.95
C GLN A 78 -14.49 -5.91 9.90
N GLU A 79 -14.67 -6.38 8.69
CA GLU A 79 -13.70 -6.23 7.59
C GLU A 79 -13.42 -4.75 7.27
N ASN A 80 -14.48 -3.95 7.11
CA ASN A 80 -14.35 -2.54 6.80
C ASN A 80 -13.70 -1.73 7.94
N VAL A 81 -13.93 -2.12 9.19
CA VAL A 81 -13.28 -1.49 10.34
C VAL A 81 -11.78 -1.82 10.35
N ILE A 82 -11.40 -3.07 10.14
CA ILE A 82 -9.99 -3.48 10.06
C ILE A 82 -9.28 -2.70 8.95
N ARG A 83 -9.85 -2.64 7.75
CA ARG A 83 -9.31 -1.85 6.63
C ARG A 83 -9.20 -0.36 6.98
N ALA A 84 -10.20 0.20 7.64
CA ALA A 84 -10.18 1.59 8.06
C ALA A 84 -9.07 1.88 9.08
N VAL A 85 -8.85 0.97 10.03
CA VAL A 85 -7.74 1.07 11.01
C VAL A 85 -6.39 1.05 10.30
N GLN A 86 -6.19 0.10 9.40
CA GLN A 86 -4.97 -0.04 8.62
C GLN A 86 -4.71 1.20 7.76
N ALA A 87 -5.71 1.62 6.98
CA ALA A 87 -5.62 2.81 6.15
C ALA A 87 -5.36 4.09 6.98
N ALA A 88 -6.01 4.25 8.13
CA ALA A 88 -5.76 5.37 9.03
C ALA A 88 -4.33 5.39 9.58
N GLY A 89 -3.80 4.20 9.93
CA GLY A 89 -2.43 4.06 10.39
C GLY A 89 -1.40 4.44 9.34
N VAL A 90 -1.64 4.08 8.09
CA VAL A 90 -0.73 4.31 6.96
C VAL A 90 -0.84 5.72 6.38
N SER A 91 -2.04 6.28 6.25
CA SER A 91 -2.30 7.57 5.58
C SER A 91 -1.47 8.73 6.14
N ARG A 92 -1.10 8.69 7.42
CA ARG A 92 -0.31 9.73 8.06
C ARG A 92 1.10 9.90 7.49
N PHE A 93 1.66 8.82 6.92
CA PHE A 93 2.99 8.87 6.31
C PHE A 93 2.98 9.61 4.97
N TYR A 94 1.85 9.63 4.29
CA TYR A 94 1.68 10.27 2.98
C TYR A 94 1.36 11.78 3.08
N LYS A 95 1.05 12.29 4.27
CA LYS A 95 0.71 13.71 4.43
C LYS A 95 1.90 14.61 4.09
N SER A 96 1.65 15.60 3.25
CA SER A 96 2.60 16.67 2.90
C SER A 96 3.88 16.21 2.19
N LYS A 97 3.91 15.02 1.62
CA LYS A 97 5.05 14.53 0.85
C LYS A 97 4.88 14.83 -0.64
N LYS A 98 5.98 15.14 -1.29
CA LYS A 98 6.08 15.38 -2.73
C LYS A 98 7.24 14.55 -3.26
N GLY A 99 7.23 14.29 -4.55
CA GLY A 99 8.27 13.57 -5.24
C GLY A 99 7.70 12.71 -6.38
N TYR A 100 8.54 12.26 -7.27
CA TYR A 100 8.15 11.44 -8.42
C TYR A 100 7.16 12.13 -9.38
N GLY A 101 7.03 13.46 -9.32
CA GLY A 101 5.99 14.19 -10.04
C GLY A 101 4.58 13.97 -9.49
N LEU A 102 4.46 13.44 -8.29
CA LEU A 102 3.20 13.16 -7.59
C LEU A 102 3.02 14.08 -6.39
N ASP A 103 1.76 14.43 -6.11
CA ASP A 103 1.38 14.92 -4.79
C ASP A 103 1.03 13.76 -3.83
N ALA A 104 0.92 14.09 -2.57
CA ALA A 104 0.60 13.11 -1.52
C ALA A 104 -0.73 12.38 -1.76
N THR A 105 -1.71 13.07 -2.35
CA THR A 105 -3.05 12.53 -2.61
C THR A 105 -2.99 11.43 -3.66
N LYS A 106 -2.27 11.67 -4.76
CA LYS A 106 -2.12 10.69 -5.84
C LYS A 106 -1.33 9.47 -5.41
N LEU A 107 -0.24 9.66 -4.66
CA LEU A 107 0.54 8.55 -4.12
C LEU A 107 -0.30 7.71 -3.14
N TRP A 108 -1.13 8.38 -2.33
CA TRP A 108 -2.07 7.70 -1.44
C TRP A 108 -3.18 6.96 -2.21
N GLU A 109 -3.75 7.58 -3.24
CA GLU A 109 -4.73 6.95 -4.13
C GLU A 109 -4.18 5.67 -4.77
N HIS A 110 -2.94 5.73 -5.27
CA HIS A 110 -2.24 4.57 -5.81
C HIS A 110 -2.13 3.45 -4.78
N SER A 111 -1.62 3.75 -3.59
CA SER A 111 -1.45 2.77 -2.51
C SER A 111 -2.77 2.10 -2.11
N VAL A 112 -3.87 2.86 -2.05
CA VAL A 112 -5.20 2.31 -1.78
C VAL A 112 -5.68 1.43 -2.94
N GLY A 113 -5.48 1.84 -4.18
CA GLY A 113 -5.82 1.06 -5.37
C GLY A 113 -5.10 -0.29 -5.39
N VAL A 114 -3.78 -0.28 -5.14
CA VAL A 114 -2.96 -1.49 -5.08
C VAL A 114 -3.41 -2.42 -3.93
N ALA A 115 -3.74 -1.86 -2.77
CA ALA A 115 -4.24 -2.65 -1.64
C ALA A 115 -5.59 -3.33 -1.93
N LEU A 116 -6.53 -2.62 -2.53
CA LEU A 116 -7.81 -3.18 -2.95
C LEU A 116 -7.62 -4.27 -4.02
N MET A 117 -6.83 -3.99 -5.03
CA MET A 117 -6.56 -4.95 -6.12
C MET A 117 -5.87 -6.21 -5.61
N SER A 118 -4.90 -6.08 -4.68
CA SER A 118 -4.22 -7.23 -4.07
C SER A 118 -5.20 -8.15 -3.34
N GLN A 119 -6.17 -7.61 -2.62
CA GLN A 119 -7.20 -8.42 -1.96
C GLN A 119 -8.15 -9.08 -2.96
N ILE A 120 -8.56 -8.37 -4.02
CA ILE A 120 -9.40 -8.92 -5.08
C ILE A 120 -8.69 -10.11 -5.74
N LEU A 121 -7.40 -9.97 -6.03
CA LEU A 121 -6.58 -11.05 -6.59
C LEU A 121 -6.43 -12.21 -5.61
N SER A 122 -6.21 -11.95 -4.32
CA SER A 122 -6.12 -12.98 -3.28
C SER A 122 -7.43 -13.79 -3.18
N ARG A 123 -8.56 -13.12 -3.18
CA ARG A 123 -9.87 -13.79 -3.23
C ARG A 123 -10.04 -14.62 -4.50
N ARG A 124 -9.62 -14.09 -5.64
CA ARG A 124 -9.75 -14.76 -6.95
C ARG A 124 -8.92 -16.04 -7.04
N PHE A 125 -7.68 -16.01 -6.55
CA PHE A 125 -6.73 -17.12 -6.70
C PHE A 125 -6.69 -18.08 -5.51
N TYR A 126 -6.94 -17.56 -4.30
CA TYR A 126 -6.78 -18.34 -3.05
C TYR A 126 -8.06 -18.44 -2.22
N ASN A 127 -9.13 -17.78 -2.65
CA ASN A 127 -10.38 -17.65 -1.87
C ASN A 127 -10.11 -17.17 -0.43
N CYS A 128 -9.15 -16.25 -0.29
CA CYS A 128 -8.68 -15.74 0.99
C CYS A 128 -8.75 -14.21 1.03
N ASP A 129 -9.18 -13.68 2.16
CA ASP A 129 -9.19 -12.24 2.47
C ASP A 129 -8.04 -11.97 3.45
N ASP A 130 -6.86 -11.69 2.91
CA ASP A 130 -5.66 -11.48 3.71
C ASP A 130 -5.50 -10.00 4.10
N ALA A 131 -5.83 -9.69 5.35
CA ALA A 131 -5.70 -8.34 5.88
C ALA A 131 -4.22 -7.89 6.01
N ARG A 132 -3.26 -8.81 6.17
CA ARG A 132 -1.84 -8.51 6.12
C ARG A 132 -1.41 -8.10 4.72
N LEU A 133 -1.89 -8.81 3.69
CA LEU A 133 -1.64 -8.45 2.30
C LEU A 133 -2.15 -7.04 2.00
N TYR A 134 -3.33 -6.67 2.52
CA TYR A 134 -3.85 -5.30 2.38
C TYR A 134 -2.90 -4.25 2.94
N THR A 135 -2.39 -4.44 4.17
CA THR A 135 -1.41 -3.50 4.76
C THR A 135 -0.10 -3.49 4.00
N THR A 136 0.39 -4.65 3.57
CA THR A 136 1.61 -4.77 2.78
C THR A 136 1.49 -3.96 1.49
N ALA A 137 0.39 -4.13 0.78
CA ALA A 137 0.10 -3.41 -0.45
C ALA A 137 -0.11 -1.90 -0.23
N LEU A 138 -0.73 -1.47 0.88
CA LEU A 138 -0.78 -0.05 1.25
C LEU A 138 0.61 0.58 1.45
N LEU A 139 1.59 -0.21 1.82
CA LEU A 139 2.94 0.23 2.18
C LEU A 139 3.99 -0.09 1.13
N HIS A 140 3.62 -0.75 0.01
CA HIS A 140 4.60 -1.19 -0.98
C HIS A 140 5.52 -0.06 -1.45
N ASP A 141 4.98 1.12 -1.61
CA ASP A 141 5.64 2.34 -2.05
C ASP A 141 6.09 3.28 -0.92
N ILE A 142 6.15 2.81 0.33
CA ILE A 142 6.54 3.67 1.48
C ILE A 142 7.94 4.27 1.31
N GLY A 143 8.82 3.62 0.56
CA GLY A 143 10.13 4.16 0.22
C GLY A 143 10.06 5.45 -0.59
N LYS A 144 9.06 5.62 -1.47
CA LYS A 144 8.84 6.84 -2.24
C LYS A 144 8.55 8.05 -1.36
N VAL A 145 7.89 7.83 -0.22
CA VAL A 145 7.61 8.88 0.78
C VAL A 145 8.89 9.52 1.33
N VAL A 146 9.96 8.72 1.46
CA VAL A 146 11.25 9.17 1.97
C VAL A 146 12.15 9.68 0.84
N MET A 147 12.14 8.97 -0.28
CA MET A 147 13.01 9.28 -1.42
C MET A 147 12.55 10.45 -2.26
N GLY A 148 11.28 10.87 -2.16
CA GLY A 148 10.67 11.81 -3.10
C GLY A 148 11.49 13.08 -3.32
N GLU A 149 11.99 13.71 -2.25
CA GLU A 149 12.81 14.92 -2.35
C GLU A 149 14.15 14.67 -3.07
N PHE A 150 14.80 13.54 -2.82
CA PHE A 150 16.07 13.17 -3.46
C PHE A 150 15.88 12.81 -4.93
N VAL A 151 14.77 12.14 -5.26
CA VAL A 151 14.39 11.83 -6.64
C VAL A 151 14.11 13.11 -7.42
N ASP A 152 13.38 14.08 -6.85
CA ASP A 152 13.10 15.36 -7.51
C ASP A 152 14.39 16.13 -7.82
N GLN A 153 15.37 16.15 -6.91
CA GLN A 153 16.68 16.76 -7.13
C GLN A 153 17.51 16.03 -8.18
N SER A 154 17.31 14.74 -8.34
CA SER A 154 18.06 13.89 -9.28
C SER A 154 17.27 13.54 -10.54
N PHE A 155 16.05 14.06 -10.68
CA PHE A 155 15.06 13.61 -11.67
C PHE A 155 15.60 13.63 -13.10
N LEU A 156 16.30 14.68 -13.50
CA LEU A 156 16.85 14.79 -14.86
C LEU A 156 17.83 13.67 -15.19
N LYS A 157 18.65 13.24 -14.21
CA LYS A 157 19.61 12.14 -14.39
C LYS A 157 18.88 10.80 -14.48
N ILE A 158 17.89 10.57 -13.63
CA ILE A 158 17.06 9.36 -13.64
C ILE A 158 16.31 9.27 -14.97
N TYR A 159 15.66 10.37 -15.38
CA TYR A 159 14.91 10.41 -16.64
C TYR A 159 15.80 10.18 -17.87
N ASP A 160 17.03 10.75 -17.90
CA ASP A 160 17.99 10.53 -18.97
C ASP A 160 18.36 9.03 -19.08
N LEU A 161 18.64 8.37 -17.97
CA LEU A 161 18.94 6.94 -17.96
C LEU A 161 17.77 6.10 -18.48
N VAL A 162 16.56 6.36 -17.99
CA VAL A 162 15.35 5.65 -18.43
C VAL A 162 15.12 5.85 -19.93
N SER A 163 15.22 7.10 -20.43
CA SER A 163 14.89 7.43 -21.81
C SER A 163 15.97 7.01 -22.82
N THR A 164 17.25 7.09 -22.43
CA THR A 164 18.37 6.81 -23.34
C THR A 164 18.84 5.37 -23.30
N ARG A 165 18.81 4.73 -22.11
CA ARG A 165 19.31 3.36 -21.92
C ARG A 165 18.18 2.32 -21.80
N GLY A 166 16.92 2.74 -21.67
CA GLY A 166 15.79 1.85 -21.53
C GLY A 166 15.81 1.02 -20.24
N VAL A 167 16.52 1.50 -19.21
CA VAL A 167 16.50 0.88 -17.88
C VAL A 167 15.18 1.19 -17.19
N SER A 168 14.77 0.35 -16.24
CA SER A 168 13.60 0.65 -15.40
C SER A 168 13.86 1.84 -14.48
N PHE A 169 12.79 2.46 -13.99
CA PHE A 169 12.92 3.55 -13.01
C PHE A 169 13.64 3.08 -11.74
N LEU A 170 13.38 1.86 -11.31
CA LEU A 170 14.02 1.22 -10.16
C LEU A 170 15.56 1.13 -10.36
N GLU A 171 15.99 0.63 -11.52
CA GLU A 171 17.42 0.52 -11.87
C GLU A 171 18.07 1.90 -11.94
N ALA A 172 17.37 2.91 -12.44
CA ALA A 172 17.86 4.29 -12.48
C ALA A 172 17.99 4.92 -11.08
N GLU A 173 17.06 4.63 -10.16
CA GLU A 173 17.19 5.02 -8.74
C GLU A 173 18.46 4.42 -8.13
N GLU A 174 18.67 3.11 -8.31
CA GLU A 174 19.85 2.41 -7.80
C GLU A 174 21.15 3.02 -8.34
N GLU A 175 21.21 3.36 -9.64
CA GLU A 175 22.40 3.92 -10.28
C GLU A 175 22.67 5.37 -9.84
N VAL A 176 21.65 6.21 -9.73
CA VAL A 176 21.81 7.66 -9.47
C VAL A 176 21.83 7.98 -7.97
N ILE A 177 20.99 7.31 -7.19
CA ILE A 177 20.78 7.59 -5.77
C ILE A 177 21.56 6.59 -4.90
N GLY A 178 21.75 5.36 -5.40
CA GLY A 178 22.44 4.28 -4.70
C GLY A 178 21.53 3.35 -3.89
N ILE A 179 20.21 3.54 -3.97
CA ILE A 179 19.19 2.68 -3.37
C ILE A 179 17.87 2.90 -4.09
N SER A 180 17.08 1.84 -4.29
CA SER A 180 15.73 1.94 -4.82
C SER A 180 14.69 2.23 -3.74
N HIS A 181 13.52 2.77 -4.14
CA HIS A 181 12.41 2.95 -3.20
C HIS A 181 11.91 1.62 -2.63
N ALA A 182 11.97 0.54 -3.39
CA ALA A 182 11.57 -0.80 -2.96
C ALA A 182 12.51 -1.33 -1.86
N ASP A 183 13.83 -1.24 -2.06
CA ASP A 183 14.81 -1.62 -1.03
C ASP A 183 14.68 -0.77 0.23
N LEU A 184 14.47 0.54 0.05
CA LEU A 184 14.26 1.46 1.16
C LEU A 184 12.99 1.11 1.93
N GLY A 185 11.91 0.79 1.22
CA GLY A 185 10.64 0.32 1.81
C GLY A 185 10.83 -0.93 2.68
N GLY A 186 11.59 -1.92 2.18
CA GLY A 186 11.93 -3.11 2.93
C GLY A 186 12.77 -2.81 4.20
N LYS A 187 13.70 -1.84 4.15
CA LYS A 187 14.47 -1.40 5.32
C LYS A 187 13.57 -0.69 6.36
N ILE A 188 12.63 0.14 5.90
CA ILE A 188 11.63 0.79 6.76
C ILE A 188 10.77 -0.27 7.45
N ALA A 189 10.25 -1.24 6.71
CA ALA A 189 9.47 -2.35 7.25
C ALA A 189 10.26 -3.18 8.28
N THR A 190 11.57 -3.34 8.05
CA THR A 190 12.47 -3.99 9.02
C THR A 190 12.58 -3.19 10.32
N GLN A 191 12.74 -1.87 10.23
CA GLN A 191 12.79 -0.99 11.42
C GLN A 191 11.47 -1.00 12.21
N TRP A 192 10.34 -1.17 11.51
CA TRP A 192 9.03 -1.30 12.15
C TRP A 192 8.77 -2.71 12.71
N ASN A 193 9.74 -3.64 12.60
CA ASN A 193 9.63 -5.04 13.03
C ASN A 193 8.46 -5.78 12.37
N PHE A 194 8.21 -5.53 11.09
CA PHE A 194 7.22 -6.26 10.33
C PHE A 194 7.65 -7.72 10.10
N PRO A 195 6.70 -8.66 9.97
CA PRO A 195 6.96 -10.03 9.58
C PRO A 195 7.77 -10.12 8.27
N ALA A 196 8.55 -11.20 8.11
CA ALA A 196 9.45 -11.36 6.97
C ALA A 196 8.69 -11.33 5.62
N ASP A 197 7.55 -12.00 5.54
CA ASP A 197 6.69 -12.04 4.36
C ASP A 197 6.22 -10.65 3.91
N MET A 198 5.89 -9.75 4.84
CA MET A 198 5.53 -8.37 4.54
C MET A 198 6.73 -7.56 4.07
N ARG A 199 7.87 -7.67 4.78
CA ARG A 199 9.10 -6.95 4.41
C ARG A 199 9.58 -7.33 3.02
N ASP A 200 9.59 -8.63 2.75
CA ASP A 200 10.04 -9.17 1.49
C ASP A 200 9.07 -8.78 0.36
N ALA A 201 7.77 -8.83 0.59
CA ALA A 201 6.79 -8.38 -0.40
C ALA A 201 6.93 -6.87 -0.71
N ILE A 202 7.22 -6.02 0.28
CA ILE A 202 7.51 -4.60 0.06
C ILE A 202 8.82 -4.43 -0.71
N MET A 203 9.89 -5.16 -0.34
CA MET A 203 11.20 -5.05 -0.97
C MET A 203 11.20 -5.52 -2.43
N TYR A 204 10.45 -6.57 -2.73
CA TYR A 204 10.49 -7.24 -4.02
C TYR A 204 9.24 -7.00 -4.89
N HIS A 205 8.41 -6.01 -4.57
CA HIS A 205 7.14 -5.81 -5.29
C HIS A 205 7.31 -5.49 -6.79
N HIS A 206 8.44 -5.01 -7.24
CA HIS A 206 8.76 -4.85 -8.67
C HIS A 206 9.53 -6.02 -9.28
N ARG A 207 10.18 -6.84 -8.45
CA ARG A 207 11.00 -7.98 -8.88
C ARG A 207 10.73 -9.21 -8.00
N PRO A 208 9.49 -9.71 -7.96
CA PRO A 208 9.13 -10.86 -7.13
C PRO A 208 9.84 -12.15 -7.55
N ASP A 209 10.32 -12.23 -8.80
CA ASP A 209 11.16 -13.30 -9.35
C ASP A 209 12.54 -13.38 -8.67
N LEU A 210 13.05 -12.29 -8.12
CA LEU A 210 14.34 -12.24 -7.42
C LEU A 210 14.26 -12.57 -5.93
N MET A 211 13.06 -12.85 -5.40
CA MET A 211 12.92 -13.19 -3.99
C MET A 211 13.67 -14.49 -3.65
N PRO A 212 14.41 -14.54 -2.54
CA PRO A 212 15.05 -15.76 -2.06
C PRO A 212 14.04 -16.90 -1.86
N ASN A 213 14.44 -18.14 -2.19
CA ASN A 213 13.63 -19.36 -2.00
C ASN A 213 12.27 -19.38 -2.74
N GLY A 214 12.14 -18.65 -3.86
CA GLY A 214 10.93 -18.62 -4.67
C GLY A 214 9.81 -17.73 -4.12
N GLY A 215 10.07 -17.04 -3.02
CA GLY A 215 9.22 -15.97 -2.48
C GLY A 215 7.83 -16.38 -1.98
N SER A 216 7.17 -15.47 -1.29
CA SER A 216 5.76 -15.60 -0.96
C SER A 216 4.90 -15.14 -2.14
N ASP A 217 3.71 -15.73 -2.30
CA ASP A 217 2.75 -15.29 -3.31
C ASP A 217 2.30 -13.83 -3.12
N ASN A 218 2.46 -13.30 -1.90
CA ASN A 218 2.10 -11.91 -1.59
C ASN A 218 2.88 -10.88 -2.41
N ALA A 219 4.19 -11.08 -2.66
CA ALA A 219 4.96 -10.19 -3.52
C ALA A 219 4.45 -10.20 -4.97
N TRP A 220 4.09 -11.36 -5.47
CA TRP A 220 3.51 -11.50 -6.81
C TRP A 220 2.12 -10.88 -6.91
N LEU A 221 1.28 -11.00 -5.86
CA LEU A 221 -0.03 -10.36 -5.81
C LEU A 221 0.09 -8.85 -5.76
N VAL A 222 1.02 -8.31 -4.95
CA VAL A 222 1.30 -6.87 -4.91
C VAL A 222 1.83 -6.39 -6.25
N TYR A 223 2.75 -7.12 -6.89
CA TYR A 223 3.25 -6.82 -8.23
C TYR A 223 2.11 -6.73 -9.26
N LEU A 224 1.24 -7.73 -9.34
CA LEU A 224 0.11 -7.71 -10.28
C LEU A 224 -0.87 -6.57 -10.01
N ALA A 225 -1.11 -6.28 -8.73
CA ALA A 225 -1.99 -5.19 -8.32
C ALA A 225 -1.41 -3.82 -8.68
N ASP A 226 -0.10 -3.63 -8.48
CA ASP A 226 0.63 -2.43 -8.88
C ASP A 226 0.57 -2.23 -10.40
N GLN A 227 0.88 -3.27 -11.18
CA GLN A 227 0.79 -3.21 -12.64
C GLN A 227 -0.63 -2.87 -13.12
N ALA A 228 -1.67 -3.42 -12.48
CA ALA A 228 -3.05 -3.07 -12.81
C ALA A 228 -3.34 -1.58 -12.57
N CYS A 229 -2.92 -1.05 -11.42
CA CYS A 229 -3.09 0.36 -11.09
C CYS A 229 -2.33 1.28 -12.05
N ILE A 230 -1.08 0.93 -12.41
CA ILE A 230 -0.28 1.64 -13.40
C ILE A 230 -0.98 1.65 -14.77
N MET A 231 -1.44 0.50 -15.25
CA MET A 231 -2.15 0.38 -16.53
C MET A 231 -3.43 1.22 -16.58
N MET A 232 -4.12 1.38 -15.45
CA MET A 232 -5.33 2.19 -15.32
C MET A 232 -5.09 3.66 -15.05
N GLY A 233 -3.84 4.09 -14.94
CA GLY A 233 -3.49 5.48 -14.68
C GLY A 233 -3.76 5.95 -13.25
N ILE A 234 -3.90 5.03 -12.30
CA ILE A 234 -4.20 5.35 -10.91
C ILE A 234 -2.94 5.85 -10.21
N GLY A 235 -2.93 7.13 -9.84
CA GLY A 235 -1.81 7.75 -9.14
C GLY A 235 -0.49 7.70 -9.88
N LEU A 236 -0.51 7.75 -11.22
CA LEU A 236 0.71 7.74 -12.03
C LEU A 236 1.56 8.98 -11.80
N GLY A 237 2.83 8.74 -11.45
CA GLY A 237 3.89 9.72 -11.48
C GLY A 237 4.76 9.63 -12.73
N ASN A 238 5.91 10.25 -12.67
CA ASN A 238 6.90 10.19 -13.74
C ASN A 238 7.53 8.81 -13.90
N ASP A 239 7.38 7.94 -12.93
CA ASP A 239 7.90 6.56 -12.88
C ASP A 239 6.97 5.52 -13.50
N GLY A 240 5.68 5.80 -13.63
CA GLY A 240 4.65 4.81 -13.94
C GLY A 240 4.79 4.04 -15.27
N LEU A 241 5.57 4.53 -16.22
CA LEU A 241 5.76 3.88 -17.52
C LEU A 241 7.10 3.16 -17.67
N ALA A 242 7.94 3.17 -16.65
CA ALA A 242 9.31 2.66 -16.71
C ALA A 242 9.53 1.34 -15.96
N TYR A 243 8.46 0.61 -15.64
CA TYR A 243 8.55 -0.72 -15.03
C TYR A 243 8.41 -1.83 -16.07
N LYS A 244 9.22 -2.89 -15.92
CA LYS A 244 9.19 -4.05 -16.82
C LYS A 244 8.05 -4.98 -16.42
N GLY A 245 7.23 -5.39 -17.38
CA GLY A 245 6.23 -6.43 -17.17
C GLY A 245 6.88 -7.82 -17.06
N LEU A 246 6.45 -8.63 -16.10
CA LEU A 246 6.93 -10.00 -15.91
C LEU A 246 5.86 -11.00 -16.38
N SER A 247 6.17 -11.73 -17.44
CA SER A 247 5.30 -12.79 -17.98
C SER A 247 5.12 -13.96 -17.00
N GLU A 248 6.06 -14.12 -16.07
CA GLU A 248 6.07 -15.13 -15.03
C GLU A 248 4.84 -15.05 -14.13
N ALA A 249 4.34 -13.83 -13.86
CA ALA A 249 3.12 -13.62 -13.09
C ALA A 249 1.89 -14.24 -13.79
N ILE A 250 1.81 -14.10 -15.12
CA ILE A 250 0.73 -14.68 -15.93
C ILE A 250 0.76 -16.19 -15.85
N VAL A 251 1.97 -16.79 -15.97
CA VAL A 251 2.16 -18.23 -15.89
C VAL A 251 1.85 -18.75 -14.49
N LYS A 252 2.38 -18.10 -13.46
CA LYS A 252 2.21 -18.48 -12.05
C LYS A 252 0.74 -18.59 -11.64
N PHE A 253 -0.06 -17.59 -11.98
CA PHE A 253 -1.48 -17.54 -11.61
C PHE A 253 -2.40 -18.11 -12.69
N LYS A 254 -1.86 -18.61 -13.82
CA LYS A 254 -2.65 -19.01 -14.98
C LYS A 254 -3.67 -17.91 -15.34
N LEU A 255 -3.21 -16.66 -15.30
CA LEU A 255 -4.02 -15.47 -15.41
C LEU A 255 -4.59 -15.35 -16.83
N ARG A 256 -5.91 -15.41 -16.96
CA ARG A 256 -6.57 -15.12 -18.22
C ARG A 256 -6.90 -13.63 -18.29
N GLN A 257 -6.81 -13.04 -19.46
CA GLN A 257 -7.12 -11.64 -19.69
C GLN A 257 -8.48 -11.25 -19.10
N ARG A 258 -9.52 -12.03 -19.37
CA ARG A 258 -10.88 -11.78 -18.87
C ARG A 258 -10.94 -11.73 -17.34
N ASP A 259 -10.26 -12.66 -16.66
CA ASP A 259 -10.26 -12.70 -15.19
C ASP A 259 -9.60 -11.46 -14.60
N PHE A 260 -8.54 -10.97 -15.24
CA PHE A 260 -7.83 -9.77 -14.83
C PHE A 260 -8.66 -8.51 -15.07
N GLU A 261 -9.31 -8.41 -16.22
CA GLU A 261 -10.24 -7.31 -16.54
C GLU A 261 -11.41 -7.25 -15.55
N GLU A 262 -12.00 -8.39 -15.18
CA GLU A 262 -13.04 -8.48 -14.16
C GLU A 262 -12.54 -7.98 -12.79
N CYS A 263 -11.32 -8.36 -12.38
CA CYS A 263 -10.71 -7.87 -11.15
C CYS A 263 -10.49 -6.35 -11.18
N ILE A 264 -10.01 -5.81 -12.31
CA ILE A 264 -9.83 -4.36 -12.49
C ILE A 264 -11.16 -3.61 -12.35
N MET A 265 -12.22 -4.10 -12.97
CA MET A 265 -13.54 -3.46 -12.88
C MET A 265 -14.07 -3.41 -11.44
N VAL A 266 -13.88 -4.49 -10.68
CA VAL A 266 -14.24 -4.53 -9.24
C VAL A 266 -13.40 -3.52 -8.48
N MET A 267 -12.09 -3.51 -8.71
CA MET A 267 -11.16 -2.59 -8.04
C MET A 267 -11.51 -1.12 -8.31
N LEU A 268 -11.81 -0.73 -9.54
CA LEU A 268 -12.18 0.64 -9.89
C LEU A 268 -13.45 1.10 -9.16
N ASN A 269 -14.45 0.21 -9.06
CA ASN A 269 -15.68 0.50 -8.32
C ASN A 269 -15.40 0.66 -6.81
N ASP A 270 -14.60 -0.24 -6.24
CA ASP A 270 -14.23 -0.18 -4.81
C ASP A 270 -13.31 1.00 -4.51
N LEU A 271 -12.41 1.39 -5.43
CA LEU A 271 -11.57 2.58 -5.29
C LEU A 271 -12.42 3.86 -5.29
N GLY A 272 -13.42 3.96 -6.16
CA GLY A 272 -14.37 5.07 -6.15
C GLY A 272 -15.02 5.25 -4.77
N ARG A 273 -15.48 4.16 -4.17
CA ARG A 273 -16.05 4.13 -2.82
C ARG A 273 -15.01 4.49 -1.74
N ALA A 274 -13.80 3.91 -1.85
CA ALA A 274 -12.72 4.17 -0.90
C ALA A 274 -12.28 5.64 -0.94
N LYS A 275 -12.27 6.29 -2.10
CA LYS A 275 -11.94 7.72 -2.23
C LYS A 275 -12.90 8.58 -1.42
N GLU A 276 -14.20 8.34 -1.52
CA GLU A 276 -15.20 9.06 -0.74
C GLU A 276 -15.01 8.83 0.77
N LEU A 277 -14.77 7.57 1.16
CA LEU A 277 -14.60 7.19 2.57
C LEU A 277 -13.32 7.73 3.20
N LEU A 278 -12.21 7.68 2.48
CA LEU A 278 -10.90 8.09 2.97
C LEU A 278 -10.61 9.58 2.75
N GLY A 279 -11.49 10.30 2.04
CA GLY A 279 -11.33 11.72 1.73
C GLY A 279 -10.17 11.96 0.76
N ILE A 280 -10.00 11.07 -0.21
CA ILE A 280 -9.06 11.21 -1.32
C ILE A 280 -9.80 12.01 -2.42
N VAL A 281 -9.59 13.32 -2.43
CA VAL A 281 -10.24 14.24 -3.39
C VAL A 281 -9.20 14.86 -4.29
#